data_135df66896abba9012b8ae4b23d03c2d
#
_entry.id   135df66896abba9012b8ae4b23d03c2d
#
_cell.length_a   1.000
_cell.length_b   1.000
_cell.length_c   1.000
_cell.angle_alpha   90.00
_cell.angle_beta   90.00
_cell.angle_gamma   90.00
#
_symmetry.space_group_name_H-M   'P 1'
#
loop_
_entity.id
_entity.type
_entity.pdbx_description
1 polymer ?
#
loop_
_entity_poly.entity_id
_entity_poly.type
_entity_poly.pdbx_seq_one_letter_code
_entity_poly.pdbx_strand_id
1 'polypeptide(L)'
;MNKEEVKQLAELQKKFEKRCEEVCSILKDFDGEYEDLCYFIMGGDEVFGLGHNYDYEEVTLEFNASFLTADDDVIRDYVKDEIRKREEERQRIKESCEAKEREREMALLKKLKEKYEN
;
A
#
# COMPACT_ATOMS: atom_id res chain seq x y z
N MET A 1 7.50 21.40 -31.21
CA MET A 1 7.68 19.98 -31.58
C MET A 1 7.28 19.74 -33.02
N ASN A 2 7.98 18.88 -33.68
CA ASN A 2 7.60 18.45 -35.04
C ASN A 2 6.63 17.25 -34.98
N LYS A 3 6.08 16.85 -36.15
CA LYS A 3 5.10 15.75 -36.20
C LYS A 3 5.68 14.42 -35.75
N GLU A 4 6.96 14.16 -36.03
CA GLU A 4 7.63 12.93 -35.62
C GLU A 4 7.81 12.85 -34.08
N GLU A 5 8.18 13.95 -33.45
CA GLU A 5 8.30 14.04 -31.99
C GLU A 5 6.96 13.85 -31.31
N VAL A 6 5.88 14.40 -31.84
CA VAL A 6 4.52 14.19 -31.31
C VAL A 6 4.13 12.73 -31.40
N LYS A 7 4.45 12.05 -32.50
CA LYS A 7 4.21 10.63 -32.70
C LYS A 7 4.99 9.78 -31.70
N GLN A 8 6.28 10.09 -31.53
CA GLN A 8 7.14 9.42 -30.54
C GLN A 8 6.62 9.60 -29.10
N LEU A 9 6.17 10.79 -28.76
CA LEU A 9 5.58 11.08 -27.46
C LEU A 9 4.32 10.24 -27.22
N ALA A 10 3.45 10.15 -28.22
CA ALA A 10 2.24 9.33 -28.13
C ALA A 10 2.56 7.85 -27.93
N GLU A 11 3.57 7.33 -28.62
CA GLU A 11 4.02 5.95 -28.46
C GLU A 11 4.61 5.69 -27.06
N LEU A 12 5.43 6.62 -26.57
CA LEU A 12 5.98 6.54 -25.20
C LEU A 12 4.90 6.63 -24.15
N GLN A 13 3.89 7.47 -24.35
CA GLN A 13 2.75 7.59 -23.45
C GLN A 13 2.01 6.26 -23.31
N LYS A 14 1.77 5.58 -24.42
CA LYS A 14 1.13 4.24 -24.41
C LYS A 14 1.97 3.20 -23.68
N LYS A 15 3.28 3.19 -23.88
CA LYS A 15 4.19 2.30 -23.19
C LYS A 15 4.20 2.58 -21.69
N PHE A 16 4.23 3.84 -21.32
CA PHE A 16 4.18 4.28 -19.93
C PHE A 16 2.90 3.80 -19.24
N GLU A 17 1.74 4.06 -19.83
CA GLU A 17 0.44 3.66 -19.30
C GLU A 17 0.33 2.15 -19.15
N LYS A 18 0.76 1.41 -20.18
CA LYS A 18 0.77 -0.05 -20.14
C LYS A 18 1.64 -0.58 -19.01
N ARG A 19 2.84 -0.05 -18.85
CA ARG A 19 3.74 -0.47 -17.77
C ARG A 19 3.18 -0.11 -16.39
N CYS A 20 2.57 1.06 -16.25
CA CYS A 20 1.90 1.46 -15.01
C CYS A 20 0.77 0.49 -14.65
N GLU A 21 -0.03 0.07 -15.61
CA GLU A 21 -1.10 -0.91 -15.39
C GLU A 21 -0.54 -2.26 -14.93
N GLU A 22 0.56 -2.72 -15.52
CA GLU A 22 1.24 -3.95 -15.12
C GLU A 22 1.76 -3.87 -13.68
N VAL A 23 2.41 -2.77 -13.32
CA VAL A 23 2.91 -2.53 -11.96
C VAL A 23 1.77 -2.48 -10.96
N CYS A 24 0.72 -1.74 -11.27
CA CYS A 24 -0.46 -1.64 -10.39
C CYS A 24 -1.15 -2.98 -10.21
N SER A 25 -1.19 -3.82 -11.23
CA SER A 25 -1.73 -5.18 -11.13
C SER A 25 -0.97 -6.03 -10.11
N ILE A 26 0.35 -5.87 -10.02
CA ILE A 26 1.17 -6.57 -9.03
C ILE A 26 0.97 -5.95 -7.63
N LEU A 27 0.94 -4.64 -7.53
CA LEU A 27 0.75 -3.92 -6.28
C LEU A 27 -0.64 -4.10 -5.69
N LYS A 28 -1.61 -4.54 -6.49
CA LYS A 28 -2.99 -4.76 -6.05
C LYS A 28 -3.11 -5.75 -4.89
N ASP A 29 -2.22 -6.71 -4.80
CA ASP A 29 -2.18 -7.65 -3.68
C ASP A 29 -1.86 -6.97 -2.35
N PHE A 30 -1.29 -5.78 -2.40
CA PHE A 30 -0.89 -4.99 -1.24
C PHE A 30 -1.78 -3.77 -1.02
N ASP A 31 -2.08 -3.01 -2.09
CA ASP A 31 -2.89 -1.79 -2.08
C ASP A 31 -4.08 -1.92 -3.05
N GLY A 32 -4.96 -2.89 -2.81
CA GLY A 32 -6.01 -3.29 -3.73
C GLY A 32 -7.35 -2.55 -3.61
N GLU A 33 -7.40 -1.42 -2.92
CA GLU A 33 -8.64 -0.68 -2.67
C GLU A 33 -9.05 0.25 -3.82
N TYR A 34 -8.95 -0.23 -5.06
CA TYR A 34 -9.44 0.51 -6.23
C TYR A 34 -10.14 -0.42 -7.20
N GLU A 35 -11.16 0.09 -7.87
CA GLU A 35 -11.86 -0.62 -8.96
C GLU A 35 -11.13 -0.39 -10.28
N ASP A 36 -10.81 0.86 -10.60
CA ASP A 36 -10.15 1.25 -11.83
C ASP A 36 -9.27 2.48 -11.63
N LEU A 37 -8.13 2.49 -12.33
CA LEU A 37 -7.23 3.63 -12.40
C LEU A 37 -7.37 4.27 -13.77
N CYS A 38 -7.85 5.51 -13.80
CA CYS A 38 -8.19 6.21 -15.04
C CYS A 38 -6.97 6.72 -15.80
N TYR A 39 -5.96 7.20 -15.09
CA TYR A 39 -4.74 7.73 -15.71
C TYR A 39 -3.58 7.78 -14.73
N PHE A 40 -2.37 7.95 -15.29
CA PHE A 40 -1.11 7.95 -14.54
C PHE A 40 -0.33 9.22 -14.81
N ILE A 41 0.29 9.75 -13.76
CA ILE A 41 1.12 10.96 -13.82
C ILE A 41 2.46 10.67 -13.16
N MET A 42 3.56 11.09 -13.81
CA MET A 42 4.89 11.04 -13.22
C MET A 42 5.24 12.40 -12.61
N GLY A 43 5.62 12.39 -11.34
CA GLY A 43 6.11 13.57 -10.64
C GLY A 43 7.42 13.26 -9.92
N GLY A 44 8.55 13.76 -10.44
CA GLY A 44 9.87 13.44 -9.89
C GLY A 44 10.18 11.95 -10.01
N ASP A 45 10.50 11.31 -8.88
CA ASP A 45 10.84 9.89 -8.81
C ASP A 45 9.62 9.00 -8.54
N GLU A 46 8.42 9.57 -8.55
CA GLU A 46 7.20 8.85 -8.20
C GLU A 46 6.18 8.87 -9.33
N VAL A 47 5.38 7.81 -9.38
CA VAL A 47 4.26 7.67 -10.29
C VAL A 47 2.98 7.61 -9.47
N PHE A 48 1.98 8.39 -9.90
CA PHE A 48 0.67 8.45 -9.29
C PHE A 48 -0.38 7.90 -10.25
N GLY A 49 -1.09 6.87 -9.83
CA GLY A 49 -2.26 6.37 -10.53
C GLY A 49 -3.52 6.94 -9.89
N LEU A 50 -4.36 7.57 -10.70
CA LEU A 50 -5.59 8.24 -10.26
C LEU A 50 -6.81 7.48 -10.77
N GLY A 51 -7.72 7.19 -9.87
CA GLY A 51 -8.91 6.43 -10.18
C GLY A 51 -9.95 6.50 -9.07
N HIS A 52 -10.76 5.46 -8.95
CA HIS A 52 -11.80 5.36 -7.94
C HIS A 52 -11.91 3.94 -7.37
N ASN A 53 -12.44 3.83 -6.15
CA ASN A 53 -12.74 2.56 -5.50
C ASN A 53 -14.15 2.06 -5.88
N TYR A 54 -14.59 0.97 -5.27
CA TYR A 54 -15.92 0.40 -5.52
C TYR A 54 -17.08 1.30 -5.08
N ASP A 55 -16.82 2.26 -4.18
CA ASP A 55 -17.80 3.25 -3.72
C ASP A 55 -17.73 4.57 -4.49
N TYR A 56 -17.02 4.61 -5.60
CA TYR A 56 -16.77 5.78 -6.45
C TYR A 56 -16.06 6.94 -5.75
N GLU A 57 -15.35 6.65 -4.67
CA GLU A 57 -14.47 7.63 -4.03
C GLU A 57 -13.15 7.71 -4.79
N GLU A 58 -12.57 8.90 -4.88
CA GLU A 58 -11.26 9.10 -5.51
C GLU A 58 -10.17 8.37 -4.73
N VAL A 59 -9.36 7.60 -5.44
CA VAL A 59 -8.20 6.93 -4.88
C VAL A 59 -6.95 7.25 -5.70
N THR A 60 -5.83 7.33 -5.00
CA THR A 60 -4.52 7.52 -5.61
C THR A 60 -3.63 6.36 -5.21
N LEU A 61 -3.05 5.69 -6.19
CA LEU A 61 -2.01 4.70 -5.97
C LEU A 61 -0.66 5.33 -6.33
N GLU A 62 0.31 5.17 -5.46
CA GLU A 62 1.63 5.76 -5.60
C GLU A 62 2.69 4.67 -5.58
N PHE A 63 3.65 4.75 -6.50
CA PHE A 63 4.80 3.87 -6.49
C PHE A 63 6.05 4.57 -7.02
N ASN A 64 7.22 4.07 -6.67
CA ASN A 64 8.47 4.63 -7.13
C ASN A 64 8.68 4.36 -8.62
N ALA A 65 9.16 5.37 -9.36
CA ALA A 65 9.40 5.27 -10.80
C ALA A 65 10.38 4.14 -11.18
N SER A 66 11.22 3.69 -10.25
CA SER A 66 12.11 2.55 -10.48
C SER A 66 11.38 1.26 -10.82
N PHE A 67 10.12 1.13 -10.42
CA PHE A 67 9.28 -0.03 -10.75
C PHE A 67 8.94 -0.11 -12.23
N LEU A 68 9.01 1.00 -12.96
CA LEU A 68 8.78 1.01 -14.41
C LEU A 68 9.83 0.18 -15.16
N THR A 69 11.06 0.13 -14.64
CA THR A 69 12.18 -0.60 -15.24
C THR A 69 12.57 -1.87 -14.51
N ALA A 70 11.98 -2.12 -13.35
CA ALA A 70 12.23 -3.33 -12.58
C ALA A 70 11.54 -4.54 -13.22
N ASP A 71 12.12 -5.73 -13.02
CA ASP A 71 11.46 -6.98 -13.39
C ASP A 71 10.23 -7.22 -12.49
N ASP A 72 9.21 -7.87 -13.03
CA ASP A 72 7.98 -8.16 -12.29
C ASP A 72 8.24 -8.96 -11.01
N ASP A 73 9.22 -9.87 -11.04
CA ASP A 73 9.59 -10.66 -9.87
C ASP A 73 10.17 -9.80 -8.74
N VAL A 74 10.92 -8.75 -9.07
CA VAL A 74 11.44 -7.78 -8.09
C VAL A 74 10.28 -7.04 -7.41
N ILE A 75 9.29 -6.64 -8.18
CA ILE A 75 8.10 -5.96 -7.66
C ILE A 75 7.27 -6.90 -6.78
N ARG A 76 7.10 -8.15 -7.19
CA ARG A 76 6.40 -9.18 -6.40
C ARG A 76 7.10 -9.47 -5.08
N ASP A 77 8.42 -9.53 -5.07
CA ASP A 77 9.22 -9.71 -3.85
C ASP A 77 9.06 -8.51 -2.91
N TYR A 78 9.06 -7.31 -3.46
CA TYR A 78 8.77 -6.09 -2.70
C TYR A 78 7.39 -6.16 -2.03
N VAL A 79 6.36 -6.56 -2.77
CA VAL A 79 4.99 -6.68 -2.26
C VAL A 79 4.92 -7.72 -1.14
N LYS A 80 5.53 -8.89 -1.32
CA LYS A 80 5.59 -9.94 -0.28
C LYS A 80 6.27 -9.44 0.98
N ASP A 81 7.38 -8.71 0.84
CA ASP A 81 8.12 -8.16 1.97
C ASP A 81 7.29 -7.11 2.73
N GLU A 82 6.58 -6.24 2.02
CA GLU A 82 5.71 -5.23 2.62
C GLU A 82 4.51 -5.85 3.33
N ILE A 83 3.90 -6.89 2.76
CA ILE A 83 2.82 -7.65 3.40
C ILE A 83 3.32 -8.27 4.70
N ARG A 84 4.49 -8.92 4.67
CA ARG A 84 5.11 -9.51 5.86
C ARG A 84 5.36 -8.47 6.95
N LYS A 85 5.89 -7.30 6.59
CA LYS A 85 6.12 -6.19 7.54
C LYS A 85 4.83 -5.70 8.18
N ARG A 86 3.75 -5.59 7.40
CA ARG A 86 2.43 -5.20 7.93
C ARG A 86 1.88 -6.23 8.90
N GLU A 87 2.03 -7.52 8.60
CA GLU A 87 1.59 -8.59 9.48
C GLU A 87 2.39 -8.62 10.78
N GLU A 88 3.70 -8.46 10.71
CA GLU A 88 4.57 -8.35 11.89
C GLU A 88 4.19 -7.16 12.76
N GLU A 89 3.89 -6.02 12.16
CA GLU A 89 3.45 -4.81 12.86
C GLU A 89 2.10 -5.02 13.54
N ARG A 90 1.13 -5.62 12.84
CA ARG A 90 -0.18 -5.97 13.42
C ARG A 90 -0.03 -6.92 14.60
N GLN A 91 0.83 -7.91 14.48
CA GLN A 91 1.08 -8.87 15.55
C GLN A 91 1.71 -8.18 16.75
N ARG A 92 2.66 -7.29 16.55
CA ARG A 92 3.30 -6.50 17.60
C ARG A 92 2.30 -5.62 18.34
N ILE A 93 1.43 -4.94 17.61
CA ILE A 93 0.37 -4.10 18.18
C ILE A 93 -0.60 -4.95 18.98
N LYS A 94 -1.01 -6.10 18.46
CA LYS A 94 -1.90 -7.03 19.14
C LYS A 94 -1.31 -7.53 20.46
N GLU A 95 -0.06 -7.96 20.45
CA GLU A 95 0.66 -8.42 21.65
C GLU A 95 0.79 -7.31 22.69
N SER A 96 1.08 -6.08 22.24
CA SER A 96 1.15 -4.91 23.12
C SER A 96 -0.20 -4.59 23.76
N CYS A 97 -1.28 -4.67 23.01
CA CYS A 97 -2.64 -4.45 23.51
C CYS A 97 -3.04 -5.53 24.52
N GLU A 98 -2.74 -6.80 24.25
CA GLU A 98 -3.00 -7.91 25.14
C GLU A 98 -2.21 -7.80 26.46
N ALA A 99 -0.95 -7.38 26.38
CA ALA A 99 -0.12 -7.15 27.55
C ALA A 99 -0.69 -6.03 28.46
N LYS A 100 -1.12 -4.92 27.85
CA LYS A 100 -1.76 -3.81 28.58
C LYS A 100 -3.07 -4.22 29.21
N GLU A 101 -3.87 -5.03 28.53
CA GLU A 101 -5.12 -5.55 29.05
C GLU A 101 -4.88 -6.45 30.26
N ARG A 102 -3.90 -7.35 30.20
CA ARG A 102 -3.50 -8.21 31.33
C ARG A 102 -3.05 -7.37 32.52
N GLU A 103 -2.25 -6.33 32.32
CA GLU A 103 -1.82 -5.43 33.38
C GLU A 103 -3.01 -4.74 34.05
N ARG A 104 -4.01 -4.31 33.29
CA ARG A 104 -5.24 -3.72 33.82
C ARG A 104 -6.05 -4.72 34.64
N GLU A 105 -6.19 -5.94 34.15
CA GLU A 105 -6.90 -7.02 34.83
C GLU A 105 -6.20 -7.39 36.15
N MET A 106 -4.89 -7.50 36.13
CA MET A 106 -4.09 -7.80 37.32
C MET A 106 -4.18 -6.68 38.36
N ALA A 107 -4.16 -5.43 37.94
CA ALA A 107 -4.32 -4.27 38.80
C ALA A 107 -5.71 -4.24 39.45
N LEU A 108 -6.74 -4.56 38.66
CA LEU A 108 -8.12 -4.64 39.14
C LEU A 108 -8.28 -5.78 40.18
N LEU A 109 -7.73 -6.94 39.87
CA LEU A 109 -7.76 -8.09 40.76
C LEU A 109 -7.08 -7.77 42.12
N LYS A 110 -5.94 -7.09 42.08
CA LYS A 110 -5.22 -6.65 43.27
C LYS A 110 -6.06 -5.72 44.15
N LYS A 111 -6.73 -4.75 43.51
CA LYS A 111 -7.64 -3.82 44.20
C LYS A 111 -8.82 -4.56 44.86
N LEU A 112 -9.40 -5.53 44.20
CA LEU A 112 -10.49 -6.34 44.74
C LEU A 112 -10.05 -7.18 45.92
N LYS A 113 -8.86 -7.76 45.86
CA LYS A 113 -8.28 -8.49 47.02
C LYS A 113 -8.07 -7.60 48.22
N GLU A 114 -7.47 -6.44 48.03
CA GLU A 114 -7.25 -5.45 49.10
C GLU A 114 -8.57 -5.01 49.73
N LYS A 115 -9.63 -4.87 48.95
CA LYS A 115 -10.97 -4.49 49.41
C LYS A 115 -11.64 -5.57 50.25
N TYR A 116 -11.49 -6.85 49.92
CA TYR A 116 -12.22 -7.97 50.56
C TYR A 116 -11.39 -8.74 51.60
N GLU A 117 -10.10 -8.59 51.66
CA GLU A 117 -9.22 -9.22 52.67
C GLU A 117 -9.00 -8.37 53.92
N ASN A 118 -9.46 -7.13 53.89
CA ASN A 118 -9.45 -6.24 55.05
C ASN A 118 -10.81 -6.29 55.73
#